data_b02881447b844b8f67957bce6613cbb2
#
_entry.id   b02881447b844b8f67957bce6613cbb2
#
_cell.length_a   1.000
_cell.length_b   1.000
_cell.length_c   1.000
_cell.angle_alpha   90.00
_cell.angle_beta   90.00
_cell.angle_gamma   90.00
#
_symmetry.space_group_name_H-M   'P 1'
#
loop_
_entity.id
_entity.type
_entity.pdbx_description
1 polymer ?
#
loop_
_entity_poly.entity_id
_entity_poly.type
_entity_poly.pdbx_seq_one_letter_code
_entity_poly.pdbx_strand_id
1 'polypeptide(L)'
;MGYALLFARSLRNTARKNQLNYETMNIQNRKTDLTQRIANLQKMEDAMKKQAENTPQDGGIIPNVTYLQMYREMLVSMDKNLDIRLACIKTQISQIEAEEQGVNESLANAVAS
;
A
#
# COMPACT_ATOMS: atom_id res chain seq x y z
N MET A 1 -3.16 -11.67 -38.90
CA MET A 1 -2.91 -10.38 -38.19
C MET A 1 -3.42 -10.37 -36.76
N GLY A 2 -4.55 -10.96 -36.49
CA GLY A 2 -5.10 -11.01 -35.15
C GLY A 2 -4.23 -11.70 -34.12
N TYR A 3 -3.58 -12.78 -34.49
CA TYR A 3 -2.75 -13.59 -33.60
C TYR A 3 -1.56 -12.81 -33.06
N ALA A 4 -0.82 -12.13 -33.92
CA ALA A 4 0.36 -11.37 -33.51
C ALA A 4 0.00 -10.21 -32.59
N LEU A 5 -1.12 -9.53 -32.88
CA LEU A 5 -1.62 -8.43 -32.06
C LEU A 5 -2.07 -8.92 -30.68
N LEU A 6 -2.79 -10.04 -30.64
CA LEU A 6 -3.25 -10.64 -29.41
C LEU A 6 -2.08 -11.12 -28.54
N PHE A 7 -1.07 -11.72 -29.17
CA PHE A 7 0.12 -12.16 -28.47
C PHE A 7 0.88 -10.97 -27.85
N ALA A 8 1.03 -9.89 -28.62
CA ALA A 8 1.67 -8.66 -28.12
C ALA A 8 0.90 -8.06 -26.94
N ARG A 9 -0.44 -8.10 -27.01
CA ARG A 9 -1.31 -7.66 -25.93
C ARG A 9 -1.13 -8.51 -24.67
N SER A 10 -1.04 -9.82 -24.83
CA SER A 10 -0.79 -10.74 -23.73
C SER A 10 0.53 -10.44 -23.03
N LEU A 11 1.59 -10.20 -23.80
CA LEU A 11 2.89 -9.85 -23.25
C LEU A 11 2.85 -8.51 -22.48
N ARG A 12 2.16 -7.52 -23.03
CA ARG A 12 1.99 -6.22 -22.38
C ARG A 12 1.25 -6.34 -21.05
N ASN A 13 0.18 -7.13 -21.04
CA ASN A 13 -0.62 -7.37 -19.84
C ASN A 13 0.22 -8.06 -18.76
N THR A 14 1.03 -9.04 -19.13
CA THR A 14 1.92 -9.73 -18.20
C THR A 14 2.94 -8.78 -17.60
N ALA A 15 3.56 -7.94 -18.44
CA ALA A 15 4.54 -6.96 -17.98
C ALA A 15 3.91 -5.96 -17.02
N ARG A 16 2.72 -5.45 -17.35
CA ARG A 16 1.98 -4.49 -16.51
C ARG A 16 1.61 -5.12 -15.18
N LYS A 17 1.12 -6.34 -15.18
CA LYS A 17 0.73 -7.07 -13.99
C LYS A 17 1.93 -7.30 -13.08
N ASN A 18 3.08 -7.65 -13.64
CA ASN A 18 4.31 -7.83 -12.88
C ASN A 18 4.76 -6.52 -12.23
N GLN A 19 4.65 -5.41 -12.94
CA GLN A 19 4.96 -4.09 -12.40
C GLN A 19 4.05 -3.74 -11.24
N LEU A 20 2.74 -3.97 -11.38
CA LEU A 20 1.75 -3.70 -10.35
C LEU A 20 1.96 -4.58 -9.12
N ASN A 21 2.33 -5.85 -9.31
CA ASN A 21 2.66 -6.75 -8.21
C ASN A 21 3.91 -6.28 -7.46
N TYR A 22 4.90 -5.77 -8.18
CA TYR A 22 6.10 -5.19 -7.57
C TYR A 22 5.76 -3.94 -6.75
N GLU A 23 4.92 -3.07 -7.28
CA GLU A 23 4.45 -1.90 -6.54
C GLU A 23 3.68 -2.29 -5.27
N THR A 24 2.86 -3.34 -5.36
CA THR A 24 2.13 -3.89 -4.23
C THR A 24 3.10 -4.32 -3.12
N MET A 25 4.15 -5.06 -3.46
CA MET A 25 5.17 -5.47 -2.50
C MET A 25 5.84 -4.28 -1.83
N ASN A 26 6.20 -3.26 -2.61
CA ASN A 26 6.84 -2.06 -2.09
C ASN A 26 5.93 -1.32 -1.10
N ILE A 27 4.64 -1.21 -1.43
CA ILE A 27 3.66 -0.56 -0.56
C ILE A 27 3.49 -1.36 0.71
N GLN A 28 3.38 -2.69 0.63
CA GLN A 28 3.25 -3.55 1.79
C GLN A 28 4.46 -3.43 2.73
N ASN A 29 5.65 -3.34 2.17
CA ASN A 29 6.87 -3.14 2.95
C ASN A 29 6.86 -1.78 3.66
N ARG A 30 6.41 -0.73 2.98
CA ARG A 30 6.24 0.59 3.57
C ARG A 30 5.21 0.58 4.70
N LYS A 31 4.09 -0.11 4.50
CA LYS A 31 3.05 -0.24 5.52
C LYS A 31 3.57 -0.95 6.76
N THR A 32 4.37 -1.99 6.58
CA THR A 32 4.99 -2.70 7.69
C THR A 32 5.90 -1.76 8.49
N ASP A 33 6.73 -0.98 7.80
CA ASP A 33 7.62 -0.01 8.43
C ASP A 33 6.82 1.07 9.18
N LEU A 34 5.77 1.61 8.55
CA LEU A 34 4.91 2.61 9.17
C LEU A 34 4.20 2.06 10.41
N THR A 35 3.69 0.84 10.34
CA THR A 35 3.03 0.18 11.47
C THR A 35 3.98 0.07 12.65
N GLN A 36 5.23 -0.30 12.39
CA GLN A 36 6.25 -0.40 13.45
C GLN A 36 6.57 0.96 14.05
N ARG A 37 6.70 2.00 13.21
CA ARG A 37 6.95 3.36 13.68
C ARG A 37 5.80 3.90 14.50
N ILE A 38 4.57 3.66 14.07
CA ILE A 38 3.36 4.06 14.79
C ILE A 38 3.35 3.40 16.17
N ALA A 39 3.63 2.10 16.24
CA ALA A 39 3.68 1.36 17.50
C ALA A 39 4.77 1.91 18.43
N ASN A 40 5.94 2.23 17.90
CA ASN A 40 7.03 2.81 18.68
C ASN A 40 6.66 4.19 19.23
N LEU A 41 6.01 5.03 18.41
CA LEU A 41 5.54 6.34 18.86
C LEU A 41 4.47 6.22 19.94
N GLN A 42 3.57 5.25 19.81
CA GLN A 42 2.55 4.99 20.83
C GLN A 42 3.20 4.63 22.17
N LYS A 43 4.24 3.78 22.13
CA LYS A 43 5.00 3.42 23.34
C LYS A 43 5.67 4.64 23.97
N MET A 44 6.23 5.51 23.15
CA MET A 44 6.86 6.74 23.62
C MET A 44 5.83 7.69 24.26
N GLU A 45 4.67 7.85 23.64
CA GLU A 45 3.56 8.63 24.20
C GLU A 45 3.14 8.08 25.55
N ASP A 46 2.94 6.79 25.66
CA ASP A 46 2.52 6.13 26.90
C ASP A 46 3.57 6.30 27.99
N ALA A 47 4.84 6.16 27.64
CA ALA A 47 5.95 6.35 28.60
C ALA A 47 6.00 7.80 29.10
N MET A 48 5.80 8.77 28.23
CA MET A 48 5.80 10.18 28.60
C MET A 48 4.60 10.54 29.45
N LYS A 49 3.42 10.02 29.15
CA LYS A 49 2.22 10.22 29.97
C LYS A 49 2.40 9.65 31.36
N LYS A 50 2.99 8.46 31.45
CA LYS A 50 3.27 7.80 32.71
C LYS A 50 4.27 8.61 33.54
N GLN A 51 5.29 9.16 32.91
CA GLN A 51 6.28 10.01 33.57
C GLN A 51 5.62 11.32 34.03
N ALA A 52 4.72 11.89 33.26
CA ALA A 52 3.98 13.11 33.63
C ALA A 52 3.08 12.87 34.84
N GLU A 53 2.48 11.70 34.98
CA GLU A 53 1.68 11.32 36.14
C GLU A 53 2.53 11.25 37.41
N ASN A 54 3.77 10.78 37.27
CA ASN A 54 4.69 10.64 38.39
C ASN A 54 5.41 11.94 38.75
N THR A 55 5.33 12.98 37.88
CA THR A 55 6.00 14.26 38.08
C THR A 55 5.01 15.39 37.79
N PRO A 56 4.07 15.69 38.70
CA PRO A 56 2.92 16.55 38.42
C PRO A 56 3.23 18.03 38.19
N GLN A 57 4.47 18.45 38.23
CA GLN A 57 4.83 19.87 38.08
C GLN A 57 5.32 20.26 36.70
N ASP A 58 5.30 19.34 35.73
CA ASP A 58 6.04 19.60 34.53
C ASP A 58 5.12 19.79 33.33
N GLY A 59 4.73 21.02 33.06
CA GLY A 59 4.04 21.41 31.84
C GLY A 59 4.87 21.25 30.58
N GLY A 60 6.18 21.02 30.70
CA GLY A 60 7.07 20.83 29.55
C GLY A 60 6.92 19.48 28.85
N ILE A 61 6.41 18.47 29.56
CA ILE A 61 6.21 17.13 28.98
C ILE A 61 5.00 17.09 28.07
N ILE A 62 3.93 17.85 28.41
CA ILE A 62 2.69 17.88 27.64
C ILE A 62 2.89 18.32 26.18
N PRO A 63 3.64 19.40 25.87
CA PRO A 63 3.93 19.77 24.49
C PRO A 63 4.65 18.67 23.70
N ASN A 64 5.58 17.94 24.35
CA ASN A 64 6.31 16.86 23.70
C ASN A 64 5.37 15.69 23.37
N VAL A 65 4.43 15.35 24.25
CA VAL A 65 3.42 14.33 23.99
C VAL A 65 2.54 14.74 22.81
N THR A 66 2.13 16.01 22.78
CA THR A 66 1.31 16.53 21.69
C THR A 66 2.05 16.43 20.36
N TYR A 67 3.33 16.75 20.33
CA TYR A 67 4.16 16.62 19.13
C TYR A 67 4.20 15.18 18.63
N LEU A 68 4.41 14.22 19.54
CA LEU A 68 4.42 12.80 19.20
C LEU A 68 3.07 12.34 18.67
N GLN A 69 1.97 12.79 19.26
CA GLN A 69 0.62 12.48 18.79
C GLN A 69 0.39 12.99 17.39
N MET A 70 0.77 14.23 17.10
CA MET A 70 0.65 14.81 15.77
C MET A 70 1.47 14.03 14.75
N TYR A 71 2.69 13.66 15.11
CA TYR A 71 3.56 12.87 14.23
C TYR A 71 2.96 11.48 13.96
N ARG A 72 2.45 10.84 15.00
CA ARG A 72 1.79 9.53 14.86
C ARG A 72 0.56 9.62 13.96
N GLU A 73 -0.27 10.65 14.13
CA GLU A 73 -1.45 10.88 13.29
C GLU A 73 -1.06 11.07 11.82
N MET A 74 0.05 11.76 11.57
CA MET A 74 0.58 11.93 10.22
C MET A 74 0.95 10.57 9.61
N LEU A 75 1.62 9.71 10.37
CA LEU A 75 2.00 8.39 9.89
C LEU A 75 0.77 7.50 9.64
N VAL A 76 -0.26 7.61 10.50
CA VAL A 76 -1.53 6.89 10.30
C VAL A 76 -2.19 7.36 9.01
N SER A 77 -2.16 8.65 8.73
CA SER A 77 -2.70 9.21 7.49
C SER A 77 -1.94 8.69 6.27
N MET A 78 -0.61 8.61 6.36
CA MET A 78 0.21 8.03 5.30
C MET A 78 -0.13 6.57 5.06
N ASP A 79 -0.35 5.80 6.12
CA ASP A 79 -0.76 4.40 6.02
C ASP A 79 -2.10 4.25 5.31
N LYS A 80 -3.06 5.10 5.63
CA LYS A 80 -4.37 5.11 4.93
C LYS A 80 -4.23 5.45 3.46
N ASN A 81 -3.35 6.38 3.11
CA ASN A 81 -3.10 6.72 1.71
C ASN A 81 -2.50 5.54 0.96
N LEU A 82 -1.63 4.76 1.61
CA LEU A 82 -1.09 3.54 1.02
C LEU A 82 -2.18 2.48 0.82
N ASP A 83 -3.15 2.38 1.73
CA ASP A 83 -4.28 1.48 1.57
C ASP A 83 -5.13 1.85 0.35
N ILE A 84 -5.37 3.14 0.15
CA ILE A 84 -6.09 3.63 -1.03
C ILE A 84 -5.33 3.26 -2.31
N ARG A 85 -4.03 3.44 -2.30
CA ARG A 85 -3.18 3.09 -3.44
C ARG A 85 -3.20 1.59 -3.72
N LEU A 86 -3.15 0.75 -2.67
CA LEU A 86 -3.27 -0.70 -2.80
C LEU A 86 -4.61 -1.10 -3.43
N ALA A 87 -5.71 -0.49 -2.97
CA ALA A 87 -7.02 -0.76 -3.53
C ALA A 87 -7.09 -0.39 -5.02
N CYS A 88 -6.48 0.73 -5.39
CA CYS A 88 -6.39 1.17 -6.77
C CYS A 88 -5.60 0.20 -7.64
N ILE A 89 -4.45 -0.26 -7.15
CA ILE A 89 -3.62 -1.25 -7.84
C ILE A 89 -4.38 -2.57 -8.01
N LYS A 90 -5.07 -3.01 -6.96
CA LYS A 90 -5.87 -4.23 -6.97
C LYS A 90 -6.95 -4.18 -8.05
N THR A 91 -7.61 -3.03 -8.18
CA THR A 91 -8.59 -2.81 -9.24
C THR A 91 -7.95 -2.90 -10.62
N GLN A 92 -6.79 -2.29 -10.81
CA GLN A 92 -6.06 -2.35 -12.08
C GLN A 92 -5.65 -3.77 -12.45
N ILE A 93 -5.18 -4.55 -11.47
CA ILE A 93 -4.82 -5.96 -11.68
C ILE A 93 -6.05 -6.74 -12.11
N SER A 94 -7.18 -6.53 -11.44
CA SER A 94 -8.45 -7.21 -11.80
C SER A 94 -8.88 -6.88 -13.23
N GLN A 95 -8.73 -5.63 -13.65
CA GLN A 95 -9.03 -5.21 -15.01
C GLN A 95 -8.12 -5.89 -16.03
N ILE A 96 -6.82 -6.00 -15.72
CA ILE A 96 -5.85 -6.66 -16.57
C ILE A 96 -6.17 -8.16 -16.67
N GLU A 97 -6.51 -8.79 -15.56
CA GLU A 97 -6.88 -10.22 -15.54
C GLU A 97 -8.12 -10.50 -16.39
N ALA A 98 -9.11 -9.61 -16.33
CA ALA A 98 -10.30 -9.70 -17.18
C ALA A 98 -9.93 -9.54 -18.65
N GLU A 99 -9.05 -8.61 -18.99
CA GLU A 99 -8.56 -8.43 -20.35
C GLU A 99 -7.74 -9.62 -20.82
N GLU A 100 -6.90 -10.19 -19.96
CA GLU A 100 -6.14 -11.41 -20.27
C GLU A 100 -7.06 -12.57 -20.62
N GLN A 101 -8.14 -12.72 -19.86
CA GLN A 101 -9.11 -13.77 -20.14
C GLN A 101 -9.72 -13.60 -21.53
N GLY A 102 -10.11 -12.38 -21.89
CA GLY A 102 -10.64 -12.09 -23.23
C GLY A 102 -9.61 -12.33 -24.33
N VAL A 103 -8.36 -11.93 -24.10
CA VAL A 103 -7.26 -12.16 -25.06
C VAL A 103 -7.00 -13.65 -25.23
N ASN A 104 -6.97 -14.42 -24.14
CA ASN A 104 -6.73 -15.86 -24.18
C ASN A 104 -7.84 -16.59 -24.91
N GLU A 105 -9.10 -16.19 -24.70
CA GLU A 105 -10.23 -16.75 -25.44
C GLU A 105 -10.12 -16.45 -26.95
N SER A 106 -9.74 -15.22 -27.28
CA SER A 106 -9.55 -14.82 -28.69
C SER A 106 -8.40 -15.55 -29.33
N LEU A 107 -7.30 -15.79 -28.60
CA LEU A 107 -6.16 -16.57 -29.10
C LEU A 107 -6.56 -18.01 -29.33
N ALA A 108 -7.31 -18.61 -28.41
CA ALA A 108 -7.81 -19.99 -28.58
C ALA A 108 -8.69 -20.10 -29.80
N ASN A 109 -9.58 -19.13 -30.01
CA ASN A 109 -10.44 -19.12 -31.18
C ASN A 109 -9.63 -18.92 -32.49
N ALA A 110 -8.64 -18.07 -32.47
CA ALA A 110 -7.77 -17.83 -33.63
C ALA A 110 -6.97 -19.08 -34.00
N VAL A 111 -6.52 -19.86 -33.02
CA VAL A 111 -5.79 -21.10 -33.24
C VAL A 111 -6.73 -22.21 -33.74
N ALA A 112 -7.98 -22.24 -33.24
CA ALA A 112 -8.97 -23.23 -33.64
C ALA A 112 -9.52 -23.02 -35.04
N SER A 113 -9.47 -21.80 -35.59
CA SER A 113 -9.93 -21.48 -36.92
C SER A 113 -8.80 -21.61 -37.94
#